data_71a183351d7211a441ab16d2ee08d3f6
#
_entry.id   71a183351d7211a441ab16d2ee08d3f6
#
_cell.length_a   1.000
_cell.length_b   1.000
_cell.length_c   1.000
_cell.angle_alpha   90.00
_cell.angle_beta   90.00
_cell.angle_gamma   90.00
#
_symmetry.space_group_name_H-M   'P 1'
#
loop_
_entity.id
_entity.type
_entity.pdbx_description
1 polymer ?
#
loop_
_entity_poly.entity_id
_entity_poly.type
_entity_poly.pdbx_seq_one_letter_code
_entity_poly.pdbx_strand_id
1 'polypeptide(L)'
;QIKLFTYYNKSCNCLVYTDEEPPRGPNADAVKIALQFAQLVNAKIVEEIHFMRKVVVDGSNTSGFQRTGLIATGGIIEYDGKILELDQLCLEEDSCRHGEEGHEYLLDRLGIPLLEITTKPQLNDSKDVQKAAKAIGRLLRACNVKRGLGTIRQDVNVSINNGQRVELKGFQDLASMPKVVENEVKRQTNLNNLKMAEIGE
;
A
#
# COMPACT_ATOMS: atom_id res chain seq x y z
N GLN A 1 5.87 26.58 12.25
CA GLN A 1 6.81 25.80 13.04
C GLN A 1 7.80 25.12 12.10
N ILE A 2 9.10 25.37 12.27
CA ILE A 2 10.17 24.71 11.51
C ILE A 2 10.34 23.31 12.11
N LYS A 3 10.30 22.27 11.27
CA LYS A 3 10.64 20.89 11.67
C LYS A 3 12.00 20.55 11.06
N LEU A 4 12.87 19.94 11.85
CA LEU A 4 14.16 19.43 11.41
C LEU A 4 14.12 17.92 11.36
N PHE A 5 14.57 17.34 10.26
CA PHE A 5 14.67 15.89 10.07
C PHE A 5 16.12 15.49 9.88
N THR A 6 16.50 14.35 10.43
CA THR A 6 17.85 13.79 10.32
C THR A 6 17.82 12.51 9.49
N TYR A 7 18.69 12.42 8.48
CA TYR A 7 18.76 11.28 7.59
C TYR A 7 20.09 10.55 7.72
N TYR A 8 20.01 9.22 7.87
CA TYR A 8 21.18 8.36 7.95
C TYR A 8 21.31 7.53 6.67
N ASN A 9 22.48 7.59 6.04
CA ASN A 9 22.85 6.81 4.87
C ASN A 9 23.90 5.77 5.23
N LYS A 10 23.66 4.48 4.95
CA LYS A 10 24.58 3.41 5.32
C LYS A 10 25.50 2.94 4.20
N SER A 11 25.18 3.14 2.92
CA SER A 11 25.85 2.38 1.86
C SER A 11 26.06 3.07 0.52
N CYS A 12 25.37 4.13 0.17
CA CYS A 12 25.61 4.85 -1.07
C CYS A 12 25.18 6.31 -0.97
N ASN A 13 25.95 7.18 -1.56
CA ASN A 13 25.59 8.58 -1.73
C ASN A 13 24.91 8.74 -3.10
N CYS A 14 23.59 8.52 -3.14
CA CYS A 14 22.80 8.84 -4.32
C CYS A 14 22.30 10.29 -4.21
N LEU A 15 22.69 11.14 -5.13
CA LEU A 15 22.30 12.57 -5.13
C LEU A 15 20.78 12.76 -5.26
N VAL A 16 20.07 11.79 -5.86
CA VAL A 16 18.61 11.80 -5.88
C VAL A 16 18.05 11.58 -4.45
N TYR A 17 18.68 10.73 -3.66
CA TYR A 17 18.21 10.44 -2.28
C TYR A 17 18.52 11.57 -1.31
N THR A 18 19.52 12.39 -1.61
CA THR A 18 19.85 13.61 -0.85
C THR A 18 19.12 14.85 -1.37
N ASP A 19 18.26 14.69 -2.39
CA ASP A 19 17.51 15.77 -3.06
C ASP A 19 18.43 16.81 -3.75
N GLU A 20 19.61 16.37 -4.18
CA GLU A 20 20.58 17.19 -4.91
C GLU A 20 20.44 17.05 -6.44
N GLU A 21 19.78 16.00 -6.90
CA GLU A 21 19.43 15.76 -8.31
C GLU A 21 17.94 15.41 -8.46
N PRO A 22 17.30 15.75 -9.59
CA PRO A 22 15.93 15.36 -9.86
C PRO A 22 15.80 13.85 -10.02
N PRO A 23 14.62 13.26 -9.71
CA PRO A 23 14.37 11.84 -9.89
C PRO A 23 14.60 11.40 -11.33
N ARG A 24 15.21 10.22 -11.50
CA ARG A 24 15.44 9.58 -12.82
C ARG A 24 14.16 8.87 -13.30
N GLY A 25 14.20 8.30 -14.50
CA GLY A 25 13.12 7.46 -15.02
C GLY A 25 12.81 6.28 -14.09
N PRO A 26 11.62 5.64 -14.20
CA PRO A 26 11.26 4.49 -13.39
C PRO A 26 12.20 3.31 -13.67
N ASN A 27 12.36 2.44 -12.68
CA ASN A 27 13.13 1.21 -12.84
C ASN A 27 12.44 0.30 -13.88
N ALA A 28 13.15 -0.01 -14.99
CA ALA A 28 12.60 -0.77 -16.11
C ALA A 28 12.18 -2.19 -15.71
N ASP A 29 12.90 -2.85 -14.80
CA ASP A 29 12.55 -4.18 -14.34
C ASP A 29 11.32 -4.16 -13.43
N ALA A 30 11.16 -3.13 -12.62
CA ALA A 30 9.95 -2.93 -11.84
C ALA A 30 8.72 -2.72 -12.75
N VAL A 31 8.85 -1.94 -13.81
CA VAL A 31 7.78 -1.78 -14.82
C VAL A 31 7.43 -3.12 -15.46
N LYS A 32 8.43 -3.93 -15.87
CA LYS A 32 8.19 -5.27 -16.43
C LYS A 32 7.43 -6.17 -15.47
N ILE A 33 7.80 -6.18 -14.17
CA ILE A 33 7.12 -6.97 -13.15
C ILE A 33 5.67 -6.50 -12.98
N ALA A 34 5.44 -5.19 -12.97
CA ALA A 34 4.10 -4.62 -12.89
C ALA A 34 3.23 -5.03 -14.09
N LEU A 35 3.78 -4.95 -15.30
CA LEU A 35 3.09 -5.41 -16.53
C LEU A 35 2.82 -6.91 -16.51
N GLN A 36 3.76 -7.73 -16.04
CA GLN A 36 3.56 -9.16 -15.86
C GLN A 36 2.40 -9.46 -14.91
N PHE A 37 2.33 -8.79 -13.78
CA PHE A 37 1.22 -8.94 -12.85
C PHE A 37 -0.11 -8.50 -13.47
N ALA A 38 -0.13 -7.34 -14.18
CA ALA A 38 -1.31 -6.85 -14.86
C ALA A 38 -1.88 -7.86 -15.87
N GLN A 39 -0.99 -8.52 -16.63
CA GLN A 39 -1.38 -9.58 -17.56
C GLN A 39 -1.95 -10.82 -16.84
N LEU A 40 -1.34 -11.24 -15.73
CA LEU A 40 -1.82 -12.40 -14.96
C LEU A 40 -3.25 -12.23 -14.41
N VAL A 41 -3.65 -11.00 -14.12
CA VAL A 41 -4.98 -10.69 -13.58
C VAL A 41 -5.94 -10.12 -14.64
N ASN A 42 -5.57 -10.13 -15.91
CA ASN A 42 -6.33 -9.54 -17.02
C ASN A 42 -6.71 -8.07 -16.79
N ALA A 43 -5.83 -7.29 -16.18
CA ALA A 43 -6.04 -5.86 -15.99
C ALA A 43 -5.84 -5.07 -17.29
N LYS A 44 -6.56 -3.97 -17.43
CA LYS A 44 -6.40 -3.05 -18.58
C LYS A 44 -5.18 -2.17 -18.35
N ILE A 45 -4.10 -2.44 -19.09
CA ILE A 45 -2.85 -1.65 -19.04
C ILE A 45 -3.11 -0.27 -19.65
N VAL A 46 -2.56 0.78 -19.04
CA VAL A 46 -2.63 2.15 -19.57
C VAL A 46 -1.69 2.31 -20.80
N GLU A 47 -2.02 3.21 -21.70
CA GLU A 47 -1.21 3.50 -22.86
C GLU A 47 0.07 4.27 -22.51
N GLU A 48 -0.01 5.15 -21.52
CA GLU A 48 1.10 5.95 -21.01
C GLU A 48 1.11 5.93 -19.47
N ILE A 49 2.32 5.81 -18.89
CA ILE A 49 2.52 5.85 -17.44
C ILE A 49 2.95 7.25 -17.05
N HIS A 50 2.08 7.97 -16.36
CA HIS A 50 2.38 9.28 -15.78
C HIS A 50 2.72 9.13 -14.30
N PHE A 51 3.93 9.53 -13.90
CA PHE A 51 4.34 9.54 -12.51
C PHE A 51 3.90 10.84 -11.83
N MET A 52 3.00 10.70 -10.88
CA MET A 52 2.56 11.79 -10.01
C MET A 52 3.50 11.95 -8.82
N ARG A 53 3.56 13.17 -8.27
CA ARG A 53 4.26 13.50 -7.04
C ARG A 53 3.27 13.63 -5.90
N LYS A 54 3.11 12.58 -5.11
CA LYS A 54 2.28 12.60 -3.90
C LYS A 54 3.04 13.35 -2.81
N VAL A 55 2.56 14.53 -2.41
CA VAL A 55 3.21 15.37 -1.39
C VAL A 55 3.30 14.62 -0.06
N VAL A 56 4.48 14.66 0.56
CA VAL A 56 4.81 14.02 1.84
C VAL A 56 5.46 15.06 2.74
N VAL A 57 4.82 15.37 3.88
CA VAL A 57 5.22 16.47 4.77
C VAL A 57 5.79 15.99 6.12
N ASP A 58 5.86 14.68 6.34
CA ASP A 58 6.31 14.07 7.60
C ASP A 58 7.83 13.82 7.65
N GLY A 59 8.55 14.12 6.57
CA GLY A 59 9.99 13.90 6.45
C GLY A 59 10.38 12.53 5.90
N SER A 60 9.44 11.62 5.66
CA SER A 60 9.75 10.26 5.17
C SER A 60 10.28 10.20 3.74
N ASN A 61 10.23 11.31 3.00
CA ASN A 61 10.85 11.47 1.69
C ASN A 61 11.67 12.77 1.68
N THR A 62 12.95 12.69 1.39
CA THR A 62 13.88 13.83 1.37
C THR A 62 13.44 14.91 0.39
N SER A 63 12.87 14.52 -0.75
CA SER A 63 12.35 15.44 -1.78
C SER A 63 10.98 16.07 -1.41
N GLY A 64 10.35 15.64 -0.31
CA GLY A 64 9.02 16.10 0.08
C GLY A 64 7.87 15.50 -0.75
N PHE A 65 8.13 14.48 -1.58
CA PHE A 65 7.10 13.77 -2.33
C PHE A 65 7.47 12.30 -2.56
N GLN A 66 6.44 11.47 -2.78
CA GLN A 66 6.55 10.08 -3.21
C GLN A 66 6.03 9.96 -4.64
N ARG A 67 6.77 9.30 -5.53
CA ARG A 67 6.30 9.07 -6.90
C ARG A 67 5.36 7.88 -6.96
N THR A 68 4.27 8.02 -7.72
CA THR A 68 3.27 6.98 -7.99
C THR A 68 2.85 7.05 -9.43
N GLY A 69 2.93 5.94 -10.16
CA GLY A 69 2.50 5.81 -11.55
C GLY A 69 1.42 4.74 -11.70
N LEU A 70 0.29 5.06 -12.35
CA LEU A 70 -0.74 4.10 -12.68
C LEU A 70 -0.24 3.20 -13.81
N ILE A 71 -0.29 1.87 -13.61
CA ILE A 71 0.13 0.84 -14.59
C ILE A 71 -1.09 0.23 -15.30
N ALA A 72 -2.12 -0.10 -14.52
CA ALA A 72 -3.32 -0.74 -15.05
C ALA A 72 -4.52 -0.48 -14.15
N THR A 73 -5.72 -0.67 -14.72
CA THR A 73 -7.00 -0.59 -14.00
C THR A 73 -7.77 -1.89 -14.16
N GLY A 74 -8.60 -2.20 -13.17
CA GLY A 74 -9.40 -3.41 -13.17
C GLY A 74 -8.54 -4.66 -13.02
N GLY A 75 -9.07 -5.78 -13.52
CA GLY A 75 -8.49 -7.10 -13.35
C GLY A 75 -9.24 -7.93 -12.34
N ILE A 76 -9.02 -9.24 -12.37
CA ILE A 76 -9.72 -10.20 -11.50
C ILE A 76 -8.73 -11.22 -10.92
N ILE A 77 -9.02 -11.65 -9.71
CA ILE A 77 -8.32 -12.74 -9.02
C ILE A 77 -9.36 -13.75 -8.53
N GLU A 78 -9.19 -15.00 -8.90
CA GLU A 78 -10.02 -16.06 -8.39
C GLU A 78 -9.48 -16.59 -7.05
N TYR A 79 -10.34 -16.75 -6.07
CA TYR A 79 -10.01 -17.35 -4.79
C TYR A 79 -11.21 -18.12 -4.24
N ASP A 80 -11.03 -19.35 -3.89
CA ASP A 80 -12.03 -20.21 -3.23
C ASP A 80 -13.40 -20.23 -3.95
N GLY A 81 -13.38 -20.25 -5.29
CA GLY A 81 -14.58 -20.19 -6.14
C GLY A 81 -15.26 -18.83 -6.22
N LYS A 82 -14.65 -17.79 -5.69
CA LYS A 82 -15.10 -16.39 -5.72
C LYS A 82 -14.20 -15.54 -6.60
N ILE A 83 -14.71 -14.41 -7.05
CA ILE A 83 -13.97 -13.42 -7.85
C ILE A 83 -13.66 -12.20 -6.97
N LEU A 84 -12.41 -11.80 -6.93
CA LEU A 84 -11.94 -10.54 -6.38
C LEU A 84 -11.64 -9.59 -7.54
N GLU A 85 -12.37 -8.49 -7.63
CA GLU A 85 -12.10 -7.45 -8.61
C GLU A 85 -11.04 -6.49 -8.08
N LEU A 86 -10.10 -6.16 -8.95
CA LEU A 86 -9.10 -5.13 -8.69
C LEU A 86 -9.63 -3.77 -9.16
N ASP A 87 -9.20 -2.72 -8.49
CA ASP A 87 -9.48 -1.34 -8.87
C ASP A 87 -8.33 -0.80 -9.71
N GLN A 88 -7.14 -0.80 -9.16
CA GLN A 88 -5.95 -0.28 -9.83
C GLN A 88 -4.68 -1.00 -9.40
N LEU A 89 -3.69 -0.91 -10.29
CA LEU A 89 -2.33 -1.36 -10.10
C LEU A 89 -1.39 -0.18 -10.31
N CYS A 90 -0.64 0.20 -9.29
CA CYS A 90 0.31 1.30 -9.33
C CYS A 90 1.73 0.83 -9.08
N LEU A 91 2.69 1.54 -9.67
CA LEU A 91 4.11 1.44 -9.33
C LEU A 91 4.50 2.66 -8.51
N GLU A 92 4.88 2.42 -7.27
CA GLU A 92 5.31 3.45 -6.32
C GLU A 92 6.80 3.31 -6.01
N GLU A 93 7.34 4.30 -5.32
CA GLU A 93 8.66 4.26 -4.68
C GLU A 93 8.49 4.25 -3.17
N ASP A 94 9.24 3.41 -2.48
CA ASP A 94 9.18 3.33 -1.02
C ASP A 94 9.73 4.61 -0.36
N SER A 95 9.24 4.90 0.82
CA SER A 95 9.71 6.00 1.67
C SER A 95 10.88 5.56 2.55
N CYS A 96 11.53 6.50 3.20
CA CYS A 96 12.53 6.24 4.23
C CYS A 96 11.93 5.39 5.35
N ARG A 97 12.76 4.60 5.98
CA ARG A 97 12.42 3.88 7.19
C ARG A 97 12.64 4.79 8.39
N HIS A 98 11.75 4.75 9.39
CA HIS A 98 11.96 5.48 10.65
C HIS A 98 13.22 5.01 11.36
N GLY A 99 13.95 5.96 11.95
CA GLY A 99 15.03 5.70 12.89
C GLY A 99 14.50 5.42 14.30
N GLU A 100 15.34 5.60 15.29
CA GLU A 100 14.97 5.38 16.69
C GLU A 100 14.13 6.54 17.25
N GLU A 101 14.41 7.76 16.81
CA GLU A 101 13.65 8.95 17.18
C GLU A 101 12.66 9.38 16.10
N GLY A 102 11.58 10.05 16.49
CA GLY A 102 10.46 10.38 15.60
C GLY A 102 10.78 11.35 14.45
N HIS A 103 11.97 11.98 14.46
CA HIS A 103 12.46 12.87 13.41
C HIS A 103 13.65 12.29 12.63
N GLU A 104 14.02 11.05 12.91
CA GLU A 104 15.13 10.34 12.27
C GLU A 104 14.64 9.36 11.21
N TYR A 105 15.39 9.32 10.10
CA TYR A 105 15.09 8.46 8.95
C TYR A 105 16.33 7.76 8.42
N LEU A 106 16.13 6.54 7.94
CA LEU A 106 17.14 5.72 7.28
C LEU A 106 16.86 5.67 5.78
N LEU A 107 17.84 6.05 4.96
CA LEU A 107 17.70 6.11 3.50
C LEU A 107 17.77 4.74 2.81
N ASP A 108 17.99 3.67 3.54
CA ASP A 108 18.24 2.33 3.02
C ASP A 108 17.06 1.72 2.22
N ARG A 109 15.88 2.31 2.33
CA ARG A 109 14.67 1.85 1.68
C ARG A 109 14.06 2.88 0.70
N LEU A 110 14.54 4.12 0.77
CA LEU A 110 14.03 5.21 -0.08
C LEU A 110 14.18 4.87 -1.56
N GLY A 111 13.13 5.06 -2.33
CA GLY A 111 13.13 4.88 -3.77
C GLY A 111 13.08 3.43 -4.26
N ILE A 112 13.02 2.43 -3.37
CA ILE A 112 12.82 1.03 -3.77
C ILE A 112 11.43 0.92 -4.43
N PRO A 113 11.34 0.34 -5.66
CA PRO A 113 10.06 0.18 -6.34
C PRO A 113 9.10 -0.71 -5.55
N LEU A 114 7.84 -0.28 -5.45
CA LEU A 114 6.73 -1.00 -4.84
C LEU A 114 5.61 -1.19 -5.85
N LEU A 115 5.11 -2.42 -5.98
CA LEU A 115 3.89 -2.70 -6.71
C LEU A 115 2.71 -2.61 -5.75
N GLU A 116 1.85 -1.61 -5.92
CA GLU A 116 0.63 -1.44 -5.14
C GLU A 116 -0.56 -2.01 -5.91
N ILE A 117 -1.33 -2.86 -5.25
CA ILE A 117 -2.53 -3.49 -5.79
C ILE A 117 -3.70 -3.09 -4.91
N THR A 118 -4.68 -2.41 -5.48
CA THR A 118 -5.90 -2.00 -4.80
C THR A 118 -7.07 -2.84 -5.29
N THR A 119 -7.86 -3.38 -4.37
CA THR A 119 -9.09 -4.12 -4.68
C THR A 119 -10.31 -3.21 -4.58
N LYS A 120 -11.39 -3.59 -5.28
CA LYS A 120 -12.69 -2.95 -5.04
C LYS A 120 -13.23 -3.32 -3.66
N PRO A 121 -14.11 -2.47 -3.05
CA PRO A 121 -14.69 -2.73 -1.73
C PRO A 121 -15.84 -3.74 -1.83
N GLN A 122 -15.53 -5.03 -1.97
CA GLN A 122 -16.50 -6.11 -2.21
C GLN A 122 -16.46 -7.23 -1.17
N LEU A 123 -15.48 -7.20 -0.24
CA LEU A 123 -15.34 -8.24 0.78
C LEU A 123 -16.23 -7.91 1.98
N ASN A 124 -17.20 -8.80 2.27
CA ASN A 124 -18.17 -8.61 3.36
C ASN A 124 -17.99 -9.62 4.53
N ASP A 125 -17.00 -10.49 4.44
CA ASP A 125 -16.67 -11.48 5.45
C ASP A 125 -15.20 -11.39 5.84
N SER A 126 -14.91 -11.43 7.13
CA SER A 126 -13.54 -11.30 7.66
C SER A 126 -12.62 -12.44 7.20
N LYS A 127 -13.15 -13.66 7.04
CA LYS A 127 -12.40 -14.83 6.54
C LYS A 127 -12.09 -14.70 5.05
N ASP A 128 -12.98 -14.07 4.28
CA ASP A 128 -12.74 -13.80 2.86
C ASP A 128 -11.62 -12.79 2.67
N VAL A 129 -11.48 -11.81 3.57
CA VAL A 129 -10.32 -10.88 3.57
C VAL A 129 -9.00 -11.66 3.63
N GLN A 130 -8.89 -12.63 4.54
CA GLN A 130 -7.68 -13.46 4.65
C GLN A 130 -7.43 -14.30 3.39
N LYS A 131 -8.49 -14.90 2.81
CA LYS A 131 -8.38 -15.75 1.62
C LYS A 131 -7.95 -14.92 0.40
N ALA A 132 -8.56 -13.75 0.22
CA ALA A 132 -8.20 -12.79 -0.82
C ALA A 132 -6.73 -12.33 -0.67
N ALA A 133 -6.31 -11.98 0.53
CA ALA A 133 -4.93 -11.61 0.83
C ALA A 133 -3.93 -12.72 0.47
N LYS A 134 -4.25 -13.98 0.79
CA LYS A 134 -3.44 -15.14 0.41
C LYS A 134 -3.39 -15.34 -1.11
N ALA A 135 -4.48 -15.10 -1.82
CA ALA A 135 -4.54 -15.23 -3.29
C ALA A 135 -3.67 -14.17 -3.97
N ILE A 136 -3.78 -12.90 -3.57
CA ILE A 136 -2.93 -11.81 -4.05
C ILE A 136 -1.45 -12.14 -3.80
N GLY A 137 -1.11 -12.56 -2.57
CA GLY A 137 0.25 -12.93 -2.20
C GLY A 137 0.82 -14.11 -3.02
N ARG A 138 -0.01 -15.06 -3.43
CA ARG A 138 0.40 -16.16 -4.33
C ARG A 138 0.73 -15.67 -5.73
N LEU A 139 -0.11 -14.80 -6.30
CA LEU A 139 0.13 -14.22 -7.63
C LEU A 139 1.39 -13.32 -7.63
N LEU A 140 1.58 -12.50 -6.61
CA LEU A 140 2.79 -11.71 -6.46
C LEU A 140 4.05 -12.58 -6.42
N ARG A 141 4.01 -13.70 -5.71
CA ARG A 141 5.14 -14.65 -5.66
C ARG A 141 5.37 -15.42 -6.96
N ALA A 142 4.41 -15.43 -7.89
CA ALA A 142 4.61 -15.95 -9.24
C ALA A 142 5.37 -14.97 -10.15
N CYS A 143 5.38 -13.67 -9.80
CA CYS A 143 6.22 -12.66 -10.43
C CYS A 143 7.62 -12.62 -9.80
N ASN A 144 8.57 -11.97 -10.48
CA ASN A 144 9.96 -11.81 -9.99
C ASN A 144 10.06 -10.68 -8.93
N VAL A 145 9.23 -10.75 -7.90
CA VAL A 145 9.28 -9.82 -6.76
C VAL A 145 10.27 -10.27 -5.71
N LYS A 146 10.76 -9.33 -4.90
CA LYS A 146 11.62 -9.64 -3.75
C LYS A 146 10.86 -10.56 -2.77
N ARG A 147 11.54 -11.57 -2.29
CA ARG A 147 10.99 -12.55 -1.35
C ARG A 147 11.58 -12.35 0.06
N GLY A 148 10.84 -12.80 1.06
CA GLY A 148 11.25 -12.74 2.46
C GLY A 148 10.19 -12.10 3.36
N LEU A 149 10.44 -12.10 4.65
CA LEU A 149 9.56 -11.47 5.64
C LEU A 149 9.50 -9.94 5.40
N GLY A 150 8.30 -9.38 5.45
CA GLY A 150 8.07 -7.94 5.29
C GLY A 150 8.17 -7.40 3.86
N THR A 151 8.37 -8.26 2.83
CA THR A 151 8.43 -7.82 1.43
C THR A 151 7.06 -7.64 0.79
N ILE A 152 6.03 -8.36 1.26
CA ILE A 152 4.63 -8.14 0.90
C ILE A 152 3.95 -7.55 2.14
N ARG A 153 3.52 -6.31 2.03
CA ARG A 153 2.79 -5.58 3.08
C ARG A 153 1.33 -5.53 2.67
N GLN A 154 0.43 -5.71 3.63
CA GLN A 154 -1.00 -5.69 3.35
C GLN A 154 -1.69 -4.74 4.31
N ASP A 155 -2.46 -3.84 3.75
CA ASP A 155 -3.33 -2.92 4.45
C ASP A 155 -4.78 -3.31 4.17
N VAL A 156 -5.65 -3.16 5.16
CA VAL A 156 -7.07 -3.49 5.04
C VAL A 156 -7.90 -2.25 5.33
N ASN A 157 -8.69 -1.82 4.35
CA ASN A 157 -9.65 -0.76 4.53
C ASN A 157 -10.99 -1.35 4.99
N VAL A 158 -11.48 -0.90 6.14
CA VAL A 158 -12.74 -1.36 6.74
C VAL A 158 -13.70 -0.20 6.87
N SER A 159 -14.93 -0.39 6.41
CA SER A 159 -16.05 0.52 6.64
C SER A 159 -17.33 -0.27 6.83
N ILE A 160 -18.24 0.26 7.64
CA ILE A 160 -19.61 -0.25 7.81
C ILE A 160 -20.61 0.79 7.30
N ASN A 161 -21.89 0.39 7.15
CA ASN A 161 -22.95 1.34 6.82
C ASN A 161 -22.99 2.47 7.86
N ASN A 162 -23.00 3.72 7.37
CA ASN A 162 -22.95 4.94 8.20
C ASN A 162 -21.65 5.11 9.00
N GLY A 163 -20.60 4.31 8.73
CA GLY A 163 -19.27 4.42 9.31
C GLY A 163 -18.29 5.11 8.38
N GLN A 164 -17.15 5.52 8.92
CA GLN A 164 -16.03 6.06 8.15
C GLN A 164 -15.07 4.94 7.77
N ARG A 165 -14.44 5.05 6.59
CA ARG A 165 -13.39 4.13 6.18
C ARG A 165 -12.17 4.29 7.08
N VAL A 166 -11.71 3.19 7.65
CA VAL A 166 -10.49 3.11 8.46
C VAL A 166 -9.51 2.17 7.79
N GLU A 167 -8.28 2.61 7.64
CA GLU A 167 -7.19 1.80 7.12
C GLU A 167 -6.44 1.12 8.27
N LEU A 168 -6.40 -0.20 8.26
CA LEU A 168 -5.65 -1.04 9.20
C LEU A 168 -4.33 -1.43 8.57
N LYS A 169 -3.23 -0.99 9.15
CA LYS A 169 -1.87 -1.21 8.65
C LYS A 169 -1.10 -2.23 9.49
N GLY A 170 -0.03 -2.76 8.89
CA GLY A 170 0.97 -3.54 9.63
C GLY A 170 0.61 -5.00 9.84
N PHE A 171 -0.19 -5.60 8.98
CA PHE A 171 -0.43 -7.04 9.03
C PHE A 171 0.84 -7.81 8.64
N GLN A 172 1.44 -8.48 9.61
CA GLN A 172 2.56 -9.41 9.40
C GLN A 172 2.08 -10.87 9.32
N ASP A 173 1.04 -11.19 10.08
CA ASP A 173 0.41 -12.50 10.08
C ASP A 173 -1.01 -12.43 9.51
N LEU A 174 -1.22 -13.12 8.40
CA LEU A 174 -2.54 -13.20 7.75
C LEU A 174 -3.57 -13.96 8.60
N ALA A 175 -3.14 -14.81 9.53
CA ALA A 175 -4.06 -15.54 10.40
C ALA A 175 -4.79 -14.60 11.37
N SER A 176 -4.19 -13.49 11.74
CA SER A 176 -4.79 -12.48 12.61
C SER A 176 -5.82 -11.57 11.92
N MET A 177 -5.78 -11.47 10.58
CA MET A 177 -6.64 -10.56 9.81
C MET A 177 -8.13 -10.65 10.14
N PRO A 178 -8.76 -11.84 10.15
CA PRO A 178 -10.19 -11.95 10.42
C PRO A 178 -10.56 -11.32 11.77
N LYS A 179 -9.78 -11.62 12.81
CA LYS A 179 -10.03 -11.11 14.16
C LYS A 179 -9.90 -9.60 14.26
N VAL A 180 -8.89 -9.03 13.60
CA VAL A 180 -8.66 -7.58 13.59
C VAL A 180 -9.79 -6.86 12.84
N VAL A 181 -10.22 -7.38 11.69
CA VAL A 181 -11.36 -6.84 10.92
C VAL A 181 -12.65 -6.89 11.74
N GLU A 182 -12.95 -8.02 12.39
CA GLU A 182 -14.12 -8.16 13.25
C GLU A 182 -14.11 -7.17 14.43
N ASN A 183 -12.95 -6.96 15.04
CA ASN A 183 -12.81 -5.99 16.13
C ASN A 183 -13.05 -4.56 15.64
N GLU A 184 -12.54 -4.21 14.45
CA GLU A 184 -12.76 -2.89 13.84
C GLU A 184 -14.24 -2.67 13.49
N VAL A 185 -14.91 -3.67 12.92
CA VAL A 185 -16.37 -3.62 12.67
C VAL A 185 -17.14 -3.36 13.97
N LYS A 186 -16.82 -4.10 15.04
CA LYS A 186 -17.44 -3.89 16.37
C LYS A 186 -17.18 -2.48 16.88
N ARG A 187 -15.94 -1.98 16.76
CA ARG A 187 -15.59 -0.62 17.19
C ARG A 187 -16.42 0.44 16.45
N GLN A 188 -16.52 0.34 15.11
CA GLN A 188 -17.31 1.27 14.30
C GLN A 188 -18.81 1.17 14.64
N THR A 189 -19.35 -0.03 14.86
CA THR A 189 -20.73 -0.24 15.25
C THR A 189 -21.03 0.44 16.60
N ASN A 190 -20.16 0.26 17.59
CA ASN A 190 -20.32 0.91 18.89
C ASN A 190 -20.28 2.44 18.79
N LEU A 191 -19.37 2.99 17.96
CA LEU A 191 -19.32 4.44 17.73
C LEU A 191 -20.58 4.99 17.07
N ASN A 192 -21.14 4.27 16.12
CA ASN A 192 -22.40 4.68 15.48
C ASN A 192 -23.56 4.65 16.47
N ASN A 193 -23.63 3.65 17.36
CA ASN A 193 -24.66 3.58 18.39
C ASN A 193 -24.55 4.74 19.40
N LEU A 194 -23.33 5.15 19.77
CA LEU A 194 -23.12 6.32 20.64
C LEU A 194 -23.59 7.62 19.94
N LYS A 195 -23.24 7.83 18.68
CA LYS A 195 -23.70 9.00 17.92
C LYS A 195 -25.23 9.07 17.82
N MET A 196 -25.88 7.93 17.64
CA MET A 196 -27.35 7.88 17.59
C MET A 196 -27.99 8.20 18.95
N ALA A 197 -27.36 7.84 20.06
CA ALA A 197 -27.84 8.17 21.38
C ALA A 197 -27.72 9.68 21.72
N GLU A 198 -26.65 10.35 21.23
CA GLU A 198 -26.48 11.80 21.40
C GLU A 198 -27.45 12.66 20.55
N ILE A 199 -27.96 12.12 19.44
CA ILE A 199 -28.91 12.83 18.55
C ILE A 199 -30.35 12.65 19.04
N GLY A 200 -30.60 11.73 19.96
CA GLY A 200 -31.92 11.40 20.51
C GLY A 200 -32.34 12.18 21.75
N GLU A 201 -31.51 13.11 22.26
CA GLU A 201 -31.82 14.10 23.30
C GLU A 201 -32.09 15.46 22.63
#